data_b01add55666a3246949d38e67629770c
#
_entry.id   b01add55666a3246949d38e67629770c
#
_cell.length_a   1.000
_cell.length_b   1.000
_cell.length_c   1.000
_cell.angle_alpha   90.00
_cell.angle_beta   90.00
_cell.angle_gamma   90.00
#
_symmetry.space_group_name_H-M   'P 1'
#
loop_
_entity.id
_entity.type
_entity.pdbx_description
1 polymer ?
#
loop_
_entity_poly.entity_id
_entity_poly.type
_entity_poly.pdbx_seq_one_letter_code
_entity_poly.pdbx_strand_id
1 'polypeptide(L)'
;NHNLFDHVNINKANTNVPNGKEADAEKECNRYHQVIESMGGVDLQLLGIGNNGHIGFNEPDEVFSFKTHKVELTESTIKANSRLFENIEDVPHFAYTMGVGEIMAAKSVLILASGKAKAPIIKELLTGEVKPSVPASILKFHPNCILIADEEALSEL
;
A
#
# COMPACT_ATOMS: atom_id res chain seq x y z
N ASN A 1 -0.29 17.54 0.70
CA ASN A 1 -0.42 18.53 -0.39
C ASN A 1 0.94 18.85 -1.00
N HIS A 2 1.92 19.26 -0.17
CA HIS A 2 3.22 19.78 -0.62
C HIS A 2 3.99 18.83 -1.57
N ASN A 3 3.96 17.52 -1.37
CA ASN A 3 4.75 16.58 -2.16
C ASN A 3 4.12 16.17 -3.51
N LEU A 4 2.83 16.42 -3.72
CA LEU A 4 2.14 16.01 -4.95
C LEU A 4 1.07 17.03 -5.39
N PHE A 5 0.05 17.26 -4.57
CA PHE A 5 -1.14 17.99 -5.00
C PHE A 5 -0.89 19.47 -5.32
N ASP A 6 0.17 20.06 -4.75
CA ASP A 6 0.56 21.45 -5.03
C ASP A 6 1.32 21.59 -6.36
N HIS A 7 1.75 20.48 -6.96
CA HIS A 7 2.53 20.45 -8.20
C HIS A 7 1.73 19.99 -9.42
N VAL A 8 0.45 19.69 -9.26
CA VAL A 8 -0.45 19.25 -10.33
C VAL A 8 -1.71 20.10 -10.35
N ASN A 9 -2.43 20.11 -11.47
CA ASN A 9 -3.64 20.92 -11.68
C ASN A 9 -4.92 20.27 -11.12
N ILE A 10 -4.81 19.39 -10.14
CA ILE A 10 -5.96 18.76 -9.50
C ILE A 10 -6.74 19.78 -8.67
N ASN A 11 -8.08 19.72 -8.73
CA ASN A 11 -8.90 20.43 -7.76
C ASN A 11 -8.71 19.78 -6.37
N LYS A 12 -8.18 20.53 -5.41
CA LYS A 12 -7.87 20.02 -4.05
C LYS A 12 -9.09 19.49 -3.31
N ALA A 13 -10.30 19.95 -3.65
CA ALA A 13 -11.54 19.39 -3.11
C ALA A 13 -11.76 17.90 -3.49
N ASN A 14 -11.09 17.43 -4.55
CA ASN A 14 -11.14 16.04 -5.00
C ASN A 14 -10.01 15.18 -4.42
N THR A 15 -9.23 15.72 -3.46
CA THR A 15 -8.16 14.96 -2.82
C THR A 15 -8.62 14.45 -1.47
N ASN A 16 -8.48 13.14 -1.24
CA ASN A 16 -8.91 12.47 -0.02
C ASN A 16 -7.77 11.64 0.54
N VAL A 17 -7.54 11.73 1.83
CA VAL A 17 -6.60 10.91 2.57
C VAL A 17 -7.23 10.48 3.90
N PRO A 18 -6.83 9.36 4.49
CA PRO A 18 -7.25 9.01 5.84
C PRO A 18 -6.79 10.06 6.87
N ASN A 19 -7.63 10.35 7.84
CA ASN A 19 -7.29 11.26 8.94
C ASN A 19 -6.53 10.52 10.04
N GLY A 20 -5.21 10.54 10.00
CA GLY A 20 -4.36 9.90 11.00
C GLY A 20 -4.49 10.44 12.43
N LYS A 21 -5.26 11.53 12.64
CA LYS A 21 -5.52 12.14 13.96
C LYS A 21 -6.89 11.78 14.55
N GLU A 22 -7.72 11.03 13.82
CA GLU A 22 -9.01 10.56 14.36
C GLU A 22 -8.75 9.53 15.46
N ALA A 23 -9.30 9.76 16.63
CA ALA A 23 -9.14 8.88 17.78
C ALA A 23 -9.93 7.57 17.64
N ASP A 24 -11.08 7.63 16.97
CA ASP A 24 -11.93 6.48 16.65
C ASP A 24 -11.51 5.90 15.30
N ALA A 25 -10.72 4.84 15.37
CA ALA A 25 -10.18 4.19 14.18
C ALA A 25 -11.27 3.56 13.30
N GLU A 26 -12.30 2.97 13.90
CA GLU A 26 -13.41 2.34 13.15
C GLU A 26 -14.20 3.40 12.37
N LYS A 27 -14.49 4.52 13.01
CA LYS A 27 -15.16 5.66 12.38
C LYS A 27 -14.37 6.16 11.18
N GLU A 28 -13.05 6.32 11.30
CA GLU A 28 -12.21 6.80 10.20
C GLU A 28 -12.12 5.78 9.07
N CYS A 29 -11.93 4.52 9.38
CA CYS A 29 -11.90 3.45 8.38
C CYS A 29 -13.21 3.40 7.58
N ASN A 30 -14.35 3.48 8.28
CA ASN A 30 -15.67 3.51 7.64
C ASN A 30 -15.85 4.77 6.78
N ARG A 31 -15.45 5.95 7.29
CA ARG A 31 -15.50 7.21 6.52
C ARG A 31 -14.71 7.10 5.23
N TYR A 32 -13.47 6.61 5.30
CA TYR A 32 -12.60 6.53 4.12
C TYR A 32 -13.10 5.51 3.10
N HIS A 33 -13.60 4.37 3.58
CA HIS A 33 -14.27 3.38 2.74
C HIS A 33 -15.48 3.98 1.99
N GLN A 34 -16.34 4.74 2.70
CA GLN A 34 -17.48 5.42 2.09
C GLN A 34 -17.05 6.48 1.06
N VAL A 35 -15.93 7.17 1.27
CA VAL A 35 -15.36 8.09 0.27
C VAL A 35 -15.03 7.34 -1.01
N ILE A 36 -14.34 6.21 -0.93
CA ILE A 36 -14.00 5.38 -2.09
C ILE A 36 -15.27 4.92 -2.82
N GLU A 37 -16.26 4.39 -2.08
CA GLU A 37 -17.52 3.93 -2.67
C GLU A 37 -18.30 5.07 -3.33
N SER A 38 -18.38 6.25 -2.69
CA SER A 38 -19.10 7.41 -3.23
C SER A 38 -18.50 7.96 -4.52
N MET A 39 -17.21 7.70 -4.74
CA MET A 39 -16.49 8.05 -5.97
C MET A 39 -16.60 7.00 -7.08
N GLY A 40 -17.28 5.88 -6.83
CA GLY A 40 -17.42 4.77 -7.79
C GLY A 40 -16.24 3.80 -7.76
N GLY A 41 -15.46 3.78 -6.69
CA GLY A 41 -14.28 2.94 -6.52
C GLY A 41 -12.99 3.58 -7.02
N VAL A 42 -11.97 2.75 -7.25
CA VAL A 42 -10.63 3.16 -7.69
C VAL A 42 -10.42 2.72 -9.14
N ASP A 43 -10.12 3.65 -10.03
CA ASP A 43 -9.79 3.34 -11.43
C ASP A 43 -8.37 2.78 -11.57
N LEU A 44 -7.40 3.40 -10.89
CA LEU A 44 -6.00 2.98 -10.89
C LEU A 44 -5.44 3.01 -9.47
N GLN A 45 -5.04 1.86 -8.96
CA GLN A 45 -4.32 1.73 -7.71
C GLN A 45 -2.81 1.68 -7.97
N LEU A 46 -2.09 2.71 -7.55
CA LEU A 46 -0.63 2.72 -7.58
C LEU A 46 -0.07 2.15 -6.28
N LEU A 47 0.86 1.20 -6.38
CA LEU A 47 1.49 0.52 -5.25
C LEU A 47 3.02 0.47 -5.41
N GLY A 48 3.72 0.60 -4.30
CA GLY A 48 5.04 0.01 -4.13
C GLY A 48 4.91 -1.41 -3.55
N ILE A 49 6.02 -2.10 -3.40
CA ILE A 49 6.10 -3.40 -2.71
C ILE A 49 7.18 -3.35 -1.63
N GLY A 50 6.84 -3.77 -0.42
CA GLY A 50 7.81 -3.93 0.67
C GLY A 50 8.74 -5.13 0.46
N ASN A 51 9.91 -5.14 1.11
CA ASN A 51 10.84 -6.27 1.01
C ASN A 51 10.26 -7.58 1.58
N ASN A 52 9.27 -7.49 2.46
CA ASN A 52 8.52 -8.61 3.01
C ASN A 52 7.22 -8.91 2.24
N GLY A 53 6.96 -8.22 1.12
CA GLY A 53 5.78 -8.41 0.29
C GLY A 53 4.56 -7.60 0.68
N HIS A 54 4.66 -6.67 1.63
CA HIS A 54 3.54 -5.80 1.96
C HIS A 54 3.19 -4.87 0.79
N ILE A 55 1.91 -4.54 0.67
CA ILE A 55 1.35 -3.54 -0.25
C ILE A 55 0.49 -2.55 0.54
N GLY A 56 0.69 -1.23 0.32
CA GLY A 56 0.24 -0.24 1.27
C GLY A 56 0.92 -0.48 2.62
N PHE A 57 0.16 -0.59 3.69
CA PHE A 57 0.63 -1.08 4.99
C PHE A 57 -0.02 -2.43 5.37
N ASN A 58 -0.46 -3.23 4.37
CA ASN A 58 -0.89 -4.60 4.62
C ASN A 58 0.36 -5.47 4.79
N GLU A 59 0.79 -5.63 6.04
CA GLU A 59 1.94 -6.45 6.44
C GLU A 59 1.62 -7.94 6.33
N PRO A 60 2.66 -8.84 6.28
CA PRO A 60 2.46 -10.27 6.38
C PRO A 60 1.59 -10.67 7.57
N ASP A 61 0.58 -11.48 7.34
CA ASP A 61 -0.41 -11.90 8.33
C ASP A 61 -0.89 -13.33 8.00
N GLU A 62 -1.81 -13.89 8.82
CA GLU A 62 -2.48 -15.18 8.59
C GLU A 62 -3.68 -15.04 7.64
N VAL A 63 -4.22 -13.82 7.48
CA VAL A 63 -5.39 -13.52 6.66
C VAL A 63 -5.17 -12.27 5.81
N PHE A 64 -5.88 -12.17 4.71
CA PHE A 64 -5.96 -10.93 3.94
C PHE A 64 -7.02 -9.99 4.55
N SER A 65 -6.62 -8.80 4.97
CA SER A 65 -7.55 -7.76 5.42
C SER A 65 -8.33 -7.18 4.26
N PHE A 66 -9.67 -7.17 4.35
CA PHE A 66 -10.52 -6.81 3.22
C PHE A 66 -10.70 -5.29 3.07
N LYS A 67 -11.08 -4.59 4.14
CA LYS A 67 -11.41 -3.15 4.14
C LYS A 67 -10.27 -2.31 4.68
N THR A 68 -10.37 -1.00 4.46
CA THR A 68 -9.54 -0.01 5.15
C THR A 68 -9.53 -0.27 6.64
N HIS A 69 -8.35 -0.33 7.23
CA HIS A 69 -8.15 -0.64 8.63
C HIS A 69 -6.95 0.11 9.22
N LYS A 70 -6.92 0.18 10.54
CA LYS A 70 -5.75 0.64 11.30
C LYS A 70 -4.81 -0.55 11.47
N VAL A 71 -3.54 -0.33 11.20
CA VAL A 71 -2.48 -1.34 11.32
C VAL A 71 -1.39 -0.83 12.26
N GLU A 72 -0.83 -1.70 13.07
CA GLU A 72 0.41 -1.45 13.78
C GLU A 72 1.59 -1.69 12.84
N LEU A 73 2.50 -0.71 12.77
CA LEU A 73 3.65 -0.80 11.88
C LEU A 73 4.73 -1.69 12.50
N THR A 74 5.34 -2.53 11.69
CA THR A 74 6.49 -3.34 12.11
C THR A 74 7.70 -2.44 12.39
N GLU A 75 8.63 -2.90 13.23
CA GLU A 75 9.88 -2.17 13.52
C GLU A 75 10.66 -1.87 12.23
N SER A 76 10.66 -2.79 11.28
CA SER A 76 11.32 -2.59 9.98
C SER A 76 10.66 -1.47 9.17
N THR A 77 9.34 -1.35 9.21
CA THR A 77 8.59 -0.28 8.54
C THR A 77 8.81 1.07 9.25
N ILE A 78 8.81 1.10 10.58
CA ILE A 78 9.15 2.30 11.37
C ILE A 78 10.55 2.78 11.02
N LYS A 79 11.55 1.88 11.03
CA LYS A 79 12.93 2.19 10.68
C LYS A 79 13.07 2.69 9.23
N ALA A 80 12.39 2.07 8.28
CA ALA A 80 12.43 2.49 6.88
C ALA A 80 11.83 3.90 6.67
N ASN A 81 10.85 4.29 7.47
CA ASN A 81 10.21 5.60 7.41
C ASN A 81 10.88 6.67 8.30
N SER A 82 11.81 6.31 9.20
CA SER A 82 12.46 7.25 10.12
C SER A 82 13.18 8.39 9.42
N ARG A 83 13.65 8.18 8.19
CA ARG A 83 14.27 9.21 7.33
C ARG A 83 13.36 10.40 7.00
N LEU A 84 12.06 10.29 7.25
CA LEU A 84 11.06 11.33 7.00
C LEU A 84 10.75 12.17 8.25
N PHE A 85 11.36 11.85 9.39
CA PHE A 85 11.13 12.46 10.69
C PHE A 85 12.44 12.95 11.29
N GLU A 86 12.38 13.90 12.22
CA GLU A 86 13.56 14.41 12.90
C GLU A 86 14.16 13.37 13.87
N ASN A 87 13.29 12.66 14.60
CA ASN A 87 13.71 11.58 15.50
C ASN A 87 12.89 10.32 15.19
N ILE A 88 13.45 9.15 15.49
CA ILE A 88 12.77 7.88 15.29
C ILE A 88 11.53 7.73 16.18
N GLU A 89 11.55 8.35 17.35
CA GLU A 89 10.43 8.37 18.30
C GLU A 89 9.23 9.16 17.79
N ASP A 90 9.42 10.05 16.79
CA ASP A 90 8.36 10.82 16.16
C ASP A 90 7.63 10.02 15.07
N VAL A 91 8.16 8.85 14.69
CA VAL A 91 7.52 7.99 13.67
C VAL A 91 6.25 7.38 14.27
N PRO A 92 5.08 7.56 13.64
CA PRO A 92 3.86 6.92 14.10
C PRO A 92 4.00 5.39 14.17
N HIS A 93 3.50 4.78 15.24
CA HIS A 93 3.44 3.32 15.38
C HIS A 93 2.25 2.68 14.66
N PHE A 94 1.29 3.49 14.24
CA PHE A 94 0.07 3.05 13.56
C PHE A 94 -0.13 3.82 12.27
N ALA A 95 -0.74 3.17 11.29
CA ALA A 95 -1.18 3.79 10.05
C ALA A 95 -2.61 3.34 9.70
N TYR A 96 -3.28 4.11 8.83
CA TYR A 96 -4.46 3.65 8.12
C TYR A 96 -4.03 3.17 6.73
N THR A 97 -4.57 2.05 6.31
CA THR A 97 -4.30 1.49 4.99
C THR A 97 -5.58 0.98 4.34
N MET A 98 -5.68 1.12 3.03
CA MET A 98 -6.67 0.39 2.25
C MET A 98 -6.43 -1.10 2.43
N GLY A 99 -7.49 -1.86 2.65
CA GLY A 99 -7.40 -3.30 2.75
C GLY A 99 -7.13 -3.95 1.39
N VAL A 100 -6.64 -5.18 1.43
CA VAL A 100 -6.34 -5.96 0.22
C VAL A 100 -7.58 -6.12 -0.67
N GLY A 101 -8.77 -6.29 -0.08
CA GLY A 101 -10.02 -6.39 -0.85
C GLY A 101 -10.34 -5.12 -1.64
N GLU A 102 -10.11 -3.93 -1.06
CA GLU A 102 -10.30 -2.65 -1.76
C GLU A 102 -9.26 -2.46 -2.87
N ILE A 103 -8.01 -2.88 -2.63
CA ILE A 103 -6.97 -2.89 -3.65
C ILE A 103 -7.37 -3.80 -4.82
N MET A 104 -7.86 -5.00 -4.53
CA MET A 104 -8.31 -5.97 -5.53
C MET A 104 -9.58 -5.54 -6.27
N ALA A 105 -10.37 -4.64 -5.70
CA ALA A 105 -11.56 -4.06 -6.33
C ALA A 105 -11.23 -2.90 -7.30
N ALA A 106 -10.00 -2.42 -7.35
CA ALA A 106 -9.57 -1.42 -8.30
C ALA A 106 -9.71 -1.94 -9.75
N LYS A 107 -10.01 -1.06 -10.72
CA LYS A 107 -10.09 -1.48 -12.13
C LYS A 107 -8.72 -1.88 -12.71
N SER A 108 -7.66 -1.25 -12.20
CA SER A 108 -6.28 -1.53 -12.59
C SER A 108 -5.36 -1.36 -11.38
N VAL A 109 -4.34 -2.19 -11.30
CA VAL A 109 -3.26 -2.06 -10.30
C VAL A 109 -1.93 -1.88 -11.02
N LEU A 110 -1.16 -0.90 -10.59
CA LEU A 110 0.20 -0.65 -11.05
C LEU A 110 1.17 -0.79 -9.88
N ILE A 111 2.08 -1.75 -9.96
CA ILE A 111 3.14 -1.97 -8.97
C ILE A 111 4.43 -1.39 -9.51
N LEU A 112 5.12 -0.60 -8.70
CA LEU A 112 6.46 -0.09 -8.99
C LEU A 112 7.48 -0.72 -8.04
N ALA A 113 8.56 -1.27 -8.61
CA ALA A 113 9.66 -1.84 -7.84
C ALA A 113 11.01 -1.41 -8.44
N SER A 114 11.95 -1.00 -7.62
CA SER A 114 13.26 -0.53 -8.06
C SER A 114 14.35 -0.95 -7.10
N GLY A 115 15.49 -1.37 -7.67
CA GLY A 115 16.71 -1.70 -6.97
C GLY A 115 16.80 -3.16 -6.52
N LYS A 116 18.04 -3.62 -6.38
CA LYS A 116 18.40 -5.03 -6.09
C LYS A 116 17.76 -5.59 -4.83
N ALA A 117 17.50 -4.75 -3.80
CA ALA A 117 16.84 -5.17 -2.57
C ALA A 117 15.40 -5.69 -2.79
N LYS A 118 14.80 -5.42 -3.95
CA LYS A 118 13.47 -5.92 -4.34
C LYS A 118 13.52 -7.26 -5.08
N ALA A 119 14.67 -7.71 -5.55
CA ALA A 119 14.76 -8.91 -6.37
C ALA A 119 14.18 -10.17 -5.70
N PRO A 120 14.46 -10.48 -4.42
CA PRO A 120 13.87 -11.65 -3.78
C PRO A 120 12.34 -11.60 -3.71
N ILE A 121 11.76 -10.44 -3.36
CA ILE A 121 10.31 -10.32 -3.23
C ILE A 121 9.60 -10.28 -4.59
N ILE A 122 10.22 -9.73 -5.62
CA ILE A 122 9.68 -9.78 -6.99
C ILE A 122 9.67 -11.22 -7.50
N LYS A 123 10.71 -11.98 -7.24
CA LYS A 123 10.72 -13.42 -7.54
C LYS A 123 9.61 -14.16 -6.81
N GLU A 124 9.46 -13.96 -5.49
CA GLU A 124 8.37 -14.57 -4.71
C GLU A 124 6.99 -14.12 -5.24
N LEU A 125 6.81 -12.84 -5.56
CA LEU A 125 5.57 -12.33 -6.17
C LEU A 125 5.24 -13.07 -7.45
N LEU A 126 6.19 -13.32 -8.33
CA LEU A 126 5.93 -13.87 -9.66
C LEU A 126 5.85 -15.41 -9.65
N THR A 127 6.68 -16.08 -8.85
CA THR A 127 6.85 -17.54 -8.89
C THR A 127 6.31 -18.27 -7.66
N GLY A 128 6.19 -17.60 -6.49
CA GLY A 128 5.73 -18.19 -5.25
C GLY A 128 4.22 -18.45 -5.20
N GLU A 129 3.73 -18.99 -4.13
CA GLU A 129 2.32 -19.23 -3.88
C GLU A 129 1.57 -17.95 -3.46
N VAL A 130 0.25 -17.93 -3.67
CA VAL A 130 -0.60 -16.86 -3.12
C VAL A 130 -0.91 -17.17 -1.66
N LYS A 131 -0.45 -16.29 -0.77
CA LYS A 131 -0.57 -16.47 0.69
C LYS A 131 -0.58 -15.13 1.42
N PRO A 132 -1.31 -15.00 2.54
CA PRO A 132 -1.36 -13.74 3.30
C PRO A 132 -0.01 -13.33 3.91
N SER A 133 0.89 -14.28 4.15
CA SER A 133 2.26 -14.00 4.58
C SER A 133 3.11 -13.28 3.52
N VAL A 134 2.61 -13.15 2.30
CA VAL A 134 3.14 -12.30 1.22
C VAL A 134 1.96 -11.55 0.61
N PRO A 135 1.51 -10.44 1.20
CA PRO A 135 0.27 -9.76 0.80
C PRO A 135 0.18 -9.41 -0.67
N ALA A 136 1.30 -9.00 -1.30
CA ALA A 136 1.36 -8.72 -2.73
C ALA A 136 1.01 -9.93 -3.61
N SER A 137 1.17 -11.16 -3.10
CA SER A 137 0.94 -12.38 -3.87
C SER A 137 -0.49 -12.51 -4.40
N ILE A 138 -1.48 -11.91 -3.72
CA ILE A 138 -2.89 -11.91 -4.15
C ILE A 138 -3.09 -11.19 -5.50
N LEU A 139 -2.20 -10.25 -5.84
CA LEU A 139 -2.28 -9.48 -7.07
C LEU A 139 -2.12 -10.34 -8.33
N LYS A 140 -1.64 -11.59 -8.21
CA LYS A 140 -1.68 -12.58 -9.30
C LYS A 140 -3.09 -12.88 -9.80
N PHE A 141 -4.09 -12.73 -8.96
CA PHE A 141 -5.50 -12.93 -9.32
C PHE A 141 -6.19 -11.66 -9.81
N HIS A 142 -5.50 -10.51 -9.79
CA HIS A 142 -6.09 -9.29 -10.28
C HIS A 142 -6.13 -9.28 -11.81
N PRO A 143 -7.31 -9.02 -12.44
CA PRO A 143 -7.48 -9.15 -13.90
C PRO A 143 -6.65 -8.14 -14.70
N ASN A 144 -6.25 -7.04 -14.10
CA ASN A 144 -5.49 -5.97 -14.75
C ASN A 144 -4.42 -5.42 -13.81
N CYS A 145 -3.39 -6.22 -13.55
CA CYS A 145 -2.24 -5.86 -12.73
C CYS A 145 -0.99 -5.72 -13.60
N ILE A 146 -0.31 -4.59 -13.48
CA ILE A 146 0.92 -4.28 -14.21
C ILE A 146 2.04 -4.10 -13.20
N LEU A 147 3.15 -4.83 -13.39
CA LEU A 147 4.40 -4.62 -12.67
C LEU A 147 5.38 -3.87 -13.57
N ILE A 148 5.89 -2.73 -13.07
CA ILE A 148 7.03 -2.03 -13.65
C ILE A 148 8.19 -2.17 -12.67
N ALA A 149 9.27 -2.78 -13.13
CA ALA A 149 10.46 -3.01 -12.33
C ALA A 149 11.73 -2.73 -13.15
N ASP A 150 12.78 -2.25 -12.50
CA ASP A 150 14.09 -2.11 -13.14
C ASP A 150 14.84 -3.46 -13.20
N GLU A 151 15.92 -3.49 -13.96
CA GLU A 151 16.76 -4.71 -14.15
C GLU A 151 17.32 -5.25 -12.82
N GLU A 152 17.63 -4.36 -11.87
CA GLU A 152 18.14 -4.77 -10.56
C GLU A 152 17.06 -5.48 -9.74
N ALA A 153 15.81 -4.98 -9.77
CA ALA A 153 14.68 -5.63 -9.09
C ALA A 153 14.28 -6.95 -9.76
N LEU A 154 14.65 -7.18 -11.02
CA LEU A 154 14.38 -8.41 -11.78
C LEU A 154 15.56 -9.41 -11.76
N SER A 155 16.67 -9.08 -11.09
CA SER A 155 17.95 -9.82 -11.19
C SER A 155 17.92 -11.26 -10.67
N GLU A 156 16.84 -11.71 -10.02
CA GLU A 156 16.67 -13.09 -9.53
C GLU A 156 15.63 -13.92 -10.33
N LEU A 157 15.14 -13.38 -11.45
CA LEU A 157 14.21 -14.08 -12.36
C LEU A 157 14.93 -14.94 -13.40
#